data_238948209e00b6eaca344fd615a1268f
#
_entry.id   238948209e00b6eaca344fd615a1268f
#
_cell.length_a   1.000
_cell.length_b   1.000
_cell.length_c   1.000
_cell.angle_alpha   90.00
_cell.angle_beta   90.00
_cell.angle_gamma   90.00
#
_symmetry.space_group_name_H-M   'P 1'
#
loop_
_entity.id
_entity.type
_entity.pdbx_description
1 polymer ?
#
loop_
_entity_poly.entity_id
_entity_poly.type
_entity_poly.pdbx_seq_one_letter_code
_entity_poly.pdbx_strand_id
1 'polypeptide(L)'
;ESMASLEAGAKAMADAVLMGNKLVYAAAGSSGLQGMADGLELTPTFGIPISQIKILRAGGLQDMSQPKGNMEDNKSAAISDAEIIEPGDCVICLAASGNTTYPSVIMEIAKKMGATTIGIANNPGSELLVGSDIPVLLPTPPEVVAGSTRLGAGTAQKIALNTMSTYMGILLGHVM
;
A
#
# COMPACT_ATOMS: atom_id res chain seq x y z
N GLU A 1 3.64 18.41 5.88
CA GLU A 1 2.65 17.39 6.34
C GLU A 1 3.00 16.00 5.78
N SER A 2 3.23 15.84 4.48
CA SER A 2 3.53 14.51 3.88
C SER A 2 4.78 13.84 4.46
N MET A 3 5.84 14.58 4.81
CA MET A 3 7.06 14.00 5.38
C MET A 3 6.82 13.35 6.75
N ALA A 4 6.04 13.98 7.62
CA ALA A 4 5.71 13.41 8.93
C ALA A 4 4.87 12.13 8.80
N SER A 5 3.95 12.10 7.83
CA SER A 5 3.15 10.89 7.54
C SER A 5 4.01 9.77 6.96
N LEU A 6 4.96 10.08 6.09
CA LEU A 6 5.92 9.08 5.54
C LEU A 6 6.81 8.52 6.66
N GLU A 7 7.29 9.37 7.56
CA GLU A 7 8.06 8.94 8.73
C GLU A 7 7.22 8.02 9.64
N ALA A 8 5.98 8.39 9.94
CA ALA A 8 5.07 7.57 10.74
C ALA A 8 4.79 6.21 10.06
N GLY A 9 4.57 6.21 8.74
CA GLY A 9 4.40 5.00 7.96
C GLY A 9 5.61 4.07 8.02
N ALA A 10 6.80 4.62 7.82
CA ALA A 10 8.05 3.85 7.90
C ALA A 10 8.28 3.23 9.29
N LYS A 11 7.96 3.97 10.37
CA LYS A 11 8.01 3.45 11.74
C LYS A 11 7.03 2.30 11.95
N ALA A 12 5.78 2.44 11.50
CA ALA A 12 4.79 1.38 11.61
C ALA A 12 5.20 0.12 10.83
N MET A 13 5.81 0.28 9.65
CA MET A 13 6.37 -0.83 8.88
C MET A 13 7.52 -1.51 9.65
N ALA A 14 8.44 -0.73 10.23
CA ALA A 14 9.55 -1.26 11.00
C ALA A 14 9.07 -2.02 12.25
N ASP A 15 8.11 -1.48 12.98
CA ASP A 15 7.54 -2.10 14.17
C ASP A 15 6.89 -3.44 13.83
N ALA A 16 6.13 -3.52 12.75
CA ALA A 16 5.51 -4.76 12.28
C ALA A 16 6.58 -5.83 11.96
N VAL A 17 7.63 -5.46 11.23
CA VAL A 17 8.73 -6.37 10.88
C VAL A 17 9.46 -6.87 12.12
N LEU A 18 9.80 -5.99 13.06
CA LEU A 18 10.49 -6.35 14.31
C LEU A 18 9.69 -7.32 15.18
N MET A 19 8.36 -7.20 15.16
CA MET A 19 7.46 -8.09 15.88
C MET A 19 7.17 -9.42 15.15
N GLY A 20 7.72 -9.62 13.96
CA GLY A 20 7.50 -10.82 13.14
C GLY A 20 6.18 -10.79 12.36
N ASN A 21 5.47 -9.65 12.36
CA ASN A 21 4.23 -9.46 11.62
C ASN A 21 4.48 -9.16 10.14
N LYS A 22 3.42 -9.09 9.34
CA LYS A 22 3.49 -8.92 7.89
C LYS A 22 3.35 -7.45 7.46
N LEU A 23 4.02 -7.13 6.37
CA LEU A 23 3.75 -5.95 5.53
C LEU A 23 2.82 -6.38 4.40
N VAL A 24 1.63 -5.83 4.35
CA VAL A 24 0.60 -6.20 3.36
C VAL A 24 0.33 -5.00 2.46
N TYR A 25 0.68 -5.09 1.18
CA TYR A 25 0.39 -4.07 0.18
C TYR A 25 -0.94 -4.38 -0.50
N ALA A 26 -1.89 -3.45 -0.46
CA ALA A 26 -3.23 -3.64 -1.02
C ALA A 26 -3.58 -2.52 -2.01
N ALA A 27 -3.77 -2.86 -3.28
CA ALA A 27 -4.08 -1.87 -4.32
C ALA A 27 -4.66 -2.50 -5.59
N ALA A 28 -5.12 -1.64 -6.50
CA ALA A 28 -5.59 -2.01 -7.83
C ALA A 28 -4.80 -1.26 -8.93
N GLY A 29 -4.90 -1.71 -10.16
CA GLY A 29 -4.38 -1.02 -11.34
C GLY A 29 -2.91 -0.63 -11.24
N SER A 30 -2.59 0.62 -11.61
CA SER A 30 -1.23 1.16 -11.57
C SER A 30 -0.69 1.31 -10.14
N SER A 31 -1.53 1.65 -9.17
CA SER A 31 -1.14 1.68 -7.75
C SER A 31 -0.73 0.28 -7.26
N GLY A 32 -1.42 -0.76 -7.73
CA GLY A 32 -1.04 -2.15 -7.46
C GLY A 32 0.34 -2.53 -7.98
N LEU A 33 0.72 -2.01 -9.15
CA LEU A 33 2.07 -2.21 -9.71
C LEU A 33 3.13 -1.51 -8.86
N GLN A 34 2.86 -0.31 -8.35
CA GLN A 34 3.80 0.40 -7.47
C GLN A 34 3.99 -0.31 -6.13
N GLY A 35 2.90 -0.75 -5.49
CA GLY A 35 2.97 -1.51 -4.24
C GLY A 35 3.71 -2.84 -4.41
N MET A 36 3.46 -3.53 -5.53
CA MET A 36 4.16 -4.77 -5.84
C MET A 36 5.66 -4.54 -6.09
N ALA A 37 6.02 -3.50 -6.84
CA ALA A 37 7.42 -3.20 -7.14
C ALA A 37 8.21 -2.90 -5.85
N ASP A 38 7.65 -2.11 -4.92
CA ASP A 38 8.28 -1.83 -3.63
C ASP A 38 8.36 -3.10 -2.75
N GLY A 39 7.24 -3.81 -2.60
CA GLY A 39 7.16 -4.99 -1.72
C GLY A 39 8.10 -6.13 -2.14
N LEU A 40 8.26 -6.39 -3.45
CA LEU A 40 9.16 -7.43 -3.95
C LEU A 40 10.64 -7.09 -3.73
N GLU A 41 11.00 -5.82 -3.64
CA GLU A 41 12.38 -5.37 -3.40
C GLU A 41 12.78 -5.40 -1.92
N LEU A 42 11.85 -5.57 -0.98
CA LEU A 42 12.17 -5.57 0.45
C LEU A 42 13.08 -6.74 0.85
N THR A 43 12.89 -7.91 0.25
CA THR A 43 13.75 -9.08 0.55
C THR A 43 15.16 -8.91 0.00
N PRO A 44 15.39 -8.63 -1.31
CA PRO A 44 16.74 -8.50 -1.84
C PRO A 44 17.49 -7.26 -1.33
N THR A 45 16.78 -6.18 -1.02
CA THR A 45 17.39 -4.90 -0.61
C THR A 45 17.67 -4.84 0.89
N PHE A 46 16.69 -5.25 1.71
CA PHE A 46 16.75 -5.08 3.16
C PHE A 46 16.76 -6.41 3.94
N GLY A 47 16.74 -7.56 3.25
CA GLY A 47 16.75 -8.86 3.90
C GLY A 47 15.46 -9.20 4.66
N ILE A 48 14.35 -8.51 4.40
CA ILE A 48 13.06 -8.80 5.03
C ILE A 48 12.59 -10.19 4.57
N PRO A 49 12.23 -11.10 5.49
CA PRO A 49 11.76 -12.44 5.12
C PRO A 49 10.55 -12.37 4.20
N ILE A 50 10.57 -13.16 3.12
CA ILE A 50 9.45 -13.21 2.15
C ILE A 50 8.12 -13.64 2.80
N SER A 51 8.18 -14.38 3.90
CA SER A 51 7.00 -14.76 4.68
C SER A 51 6.28 -13.56 5.29
N GLN A 52 7.02 -12.48 5.59
CA GLN A 52 6.49 -11.23 6.15
C GLN A 52 5.99 -10.26 5.08
N ILE A 53 6.03 -10.61 3.80
CA ILE A 53 5.60 -9.72 2.71
C ILE A 53 4.41 -10.34 2.00
N LYS A 54 3.31 -9.58 1.89
CA LYS A 54 2.12 -9.98 1.15
C LYS A 54 1.70 -8.87 0.19
N ILE A 55 1.36 -9.26 -1.02
CA ILE A 55 0.91 -8.34 -2.07
C ILE A 55 -0.49 -8.74 -2.50
N LEU A 56 -1.46 -7.94 -2.12
CA LEU A 56 -2.87 -8.06 -2.50
C LEU A 56 -3.14 -7.08 -3.64
N ARG A 57 -3.20 -7.60 -4.84
CA ARG A 57 -3.50 -6.82 -6.03
C ARG A 57 -4.84 -7.28 -6.61
N ALA A 58 -5.75 -6.34 -6.86
CA ALA A 58 -7.03 -6.64 -7.51
C ALA A 58 -6.81 -7.41 -8.82
N GLY A 59 -7.46 -8.56 -8.96
CA GLY A 59 -7.26 -9.50 -10.06
C GLY A 59 -6.12 -10.50 -9.87
N GLY A 60 -5.35 -10.38 -8.79
CA GLY A 60 -4.22 -11.27 -8.48
C GLY A 60 -3.03 -11.09 -9.43
N LEU A 61 -1.99 -11.89 -9.23
CA LEU A 61 -0.78 -11.84 -10.06
C LEU A 61 -1.03 -12.38 -11.48
N GLN A 62 -1.99 -13.27 -11.67
CA GLN A 62 -2.33 -13.83 -12.97
C GLN A 62 -2.96 -12.80 -13.93
N ASP A 63 -3.56 -11.73 -13.39
CA ASP A 63 -4.13 -10.64 -14.17
C ASP A 63 -3.09 -9.69 -14.80
N MET A 64 -1.80 -9.88 -14.51
CA MET A 64 -0.74 -9.00 -15.03
C MET A 64 -0.56 -9.10 -16.54
N SER A 65 -0.78 -10.28 -17.13
CA SER A 65 -0.63 -10.51 -18.57
C SER A 65 -1.90 -10.20 -19.37
N GLN A 66 -3.06 -10.27 -18.71
CA GLN A 66 -4.38 -10.03 -19.33
C GLN A 66 -5.30 -9.33 -18.31
N PRO A 67 -5.17 -8.01 -18.11
CA PRO A 67 -5.98 -7.29 -17.14
C PRO A 67 -7.47 -7.47 -17.40
N LYS A 68 -8.18 -8.02 -16.42
CA LYS A 68 -9.64 -8.13 -16.46
C LYS A 68 -10.21 -6.80 -15.97
N GLY A 69 -11.06 -6.18 -16.77
CA GLY A 69 -11.77 -4.97 -16.37
C GLY A 69 -12.57 -5.18 -15.07
N ASN A 70 -12.76 -4.11 -14.31
CA ASN A 70 -13.59 -4.05 -13.08
C ASN A 70 -13.12 -4.87 -11.87
N MET A 71 -11.89 -5.37 -11.84
CA MET A 71 -11.37 -6.06 -10.67
C MET A 71 -11.16 -5.11 -9.47
N GLU A 72 -10.96 -3.82 -9.73
CA GLU A 72 -10.80 -2.79 -8.70
C GLU A 72 -12.07 -2.54 -7.88
N ASP A 73 -13.25 -2.90 -8.41
CA ASP A 73 -14.55 -2.79 -7.75
C ASP A 73 -15.04 -4.11 -7.14
N ASN A 74 -14.24 -5.17 -7.25
CA ASN A 74 -14.62 -6.50 -6.76
C ASN A 74 -14.48 -6.62 -5.24
N LYS A 75 -15.55 -6.28 -4.54
CA LYS A 75 -15.64 -6.36 -3.08
C LYS A 75 -15.45 -7.78 -2.54
N SER A 76 -15.99 -8.78 -3.22
CA SER A 76 -15.89 -10.18 -2.78
C SER A 76 -14.45 -10.68 -2.85
N ALA A 77 -13.71 -10.32 -3.89
CA ALA A 77 -12.29 -10.62 -4.00
C ALA A 77 -11.50 -9.93 -2.88
N ALA A 78 -11.77 -8.65 -2.61
CA ALA A 78 -11.12 -7.92 -1.53
C ALA A 78 -11.33 -8.58 -0.14
N ILE A 79 -12.55 -9.05 0.14
CA ILE A 79 -12.87 -9.76 1.39
C ILE A 79 -12.06 -11.07 1.49
N SER A 80 -12.07 -11.87 0.42
CA SER A 80 -11.33 -13.15 0.39
C SER A 80 -9.82 -12.94 0.52
N ASP A 81 -9.26 -11.97 -0.21
CA ASP A 81 -7.83 -11.69 -0.17
C ASP A 81 -7.39 -11.16 1.22
N ALA A 82 -8.28 -10.46 1.93
CA ALA A 82 -8.00 -9.93 3.26
C ALA A 82 -7.95 -11.00 4.37
N GLU A 83 -8.39 -12.23 4.13
CA GLU A 83 -8.35 -13.33 5.11
C GLU A 83 -6.95 -13.67 5.64
N ILE A 84 -5.90 -13.26 4.92
CA ILE A 84 -4.51 -13.46 5.34
C ILE A 84 -4.01 -12.44 6.38
N ILE A 85 -4.78 -11.39 6.63
CA ILE A 85 -4.40 -10.30 7.55
C ILE A 85 -4.61 -10.76 8.99
N GLU A 86 -3.60 -10.51 9.81
CA GLU A 86 -3.60 -10.86 11.23
C GLU A 86 -3.39 -9.63 12.12
N PRO A 87 -3.76 -9.71 13.41
CA PRO A 87 -3.50 -8.63 14.35
C PRO A 87 -2.00 -8.28 14.41
N GLY A 88 -1.68 -6.99 14.38
CA GLY A 88 -0.30 -6.50 14.41
C GLY A 88 0.35 -6.34 13.04
N ASP A 89 -0.26 -6.83 11.97
CA ASP A 89 0.23 -6.57 10.60
C ASP A 89 0.21 -5.07 10.28
N CYS A 90 1.04 -4.64 9.34
CA CYS A 90 0.99 -3.30 8.76
C CYS A 90 0.47 -3.38 7.33
N VAL A 91 -0.71 -2.79 7.09
CA VAL A 91 -1.41 -2.87 5.81
C VAL A 91 -1.34 -1.54 5.09
N ILE A 92 -0.66 -1.52 3.93
CA ILE A 92 -0.42 -0.34 3.09
C ILE A 92 -1.42 -0.36 1.93
N CYS A 93 -2.44 0.49 2.02
CA CYS A 93 -3.50 0.62 1.03
C CYS A 93 -3.25 1.80 0.10
N LEU A 94 -3.24 1.57 -1.23
CA LEU A 94 -2.93 2.60 -2.21
C LEU A 94 -4.05 2.75 -3.24
N ALA A 95 -4.46 3.97 -3.49
CA ALA A 95 -5.28 4.35 -4.64
C ALA A 95 -5.04 5.82 -4.99
N ALA A 96 -4.90 6.15 -6.27
CA ALA A 96 -4.73 7.54 -6.69
C ALA A 96 -5.96 8.38 -6.34
N SER A 97 -7.17 7.88 -6.61
CA SER A 97 -8.43 8.52 -6.17
C SER A 97 -8.60 8.50 -4.65
N GLY A 98 -8.08 7.47 -4.00
CA GLY A 98 -8.30 7.18 -2.59
C GLY A 98 -9.69 6.59 -2.27
N ASN A 99 -10.51 6.28 -3.31
CA ASN A 99 -11.88 5.78 -3.18
C ASN A 99 -12.11 4.47 -3.96
N THR A 100 -11.02 3.77 -4.33
CA THR A 100 -11.12 2.49 -5.02
C THR A 100 -11.61 1.41 -4.06
N THR A 101 -12.64 0.68 -4.44
CA THR A 101 -13.33 -0.29 -3.57
C THR A 101 -12.39 -1.35 -2.99
N TYR A 102 -11.53 -1.95 -3.81
CA TYR A 102 -10.67 -3.05 -3.39
C TYR A 102 -9.75 -2.69 -2.20
N PRO A 103 -8.89 -1.67 -2.26
CA PRO A 103 -8.05 -1.31 -1.11
C PRO A 103 -8.84 -0.72 0.06
N SER A 104 -9.98 -0.04 -0.17
CA SER A 104 -10.82 0.49 0.90
C SER A 104 -11.43 -0.63 1.76
N VAL A 105 -11.95 -1.69 1.13
CA VAL A 105 -12.50 -2.85 1.84
C VAL A 105 -11.42 -3.58 2.64
N ILE A 106 -10.23 -3.78 2.05
CA ILE A 106 -9.10 -4.42 2.75
C ILE A 106 -8.69 -3.60 3.97
N MET A 107 -8.60 -2.27 3.84
CA MET A 107 -8.28 -1.36 4.95
C MET A 107 -9.29 -1.48 6.11
N GLU A 108 -10.60 -1.49 5.79
CA GLU A 108 -11.64 -1.66 6.81
C GLU A 108 -11.53 -2.99 7.56
N ILE A 109 -11.23 -4.08 6.84
CA ILE A 109 -11.03 -5.40 7.45
C ILE A 109 -9.77 -5.40 8.30
N ALA A 110 -8.65 -4.90 7.78
CA ALA A 110 -7.39 -4.79 8.49
C ALA A 110 -7.55 -4.08 9.85
N LYS A 111 -8.26 -2.96 9.82
CA LYS A 111 -8.56 -2.17 11.02
C LYS A 111 -9.36 -2.96 12.06
N LYS A 112 -10.40 -3.68 11.62
CA LYS A 112 -11.21 -4.55 12.49
C LYS A 112 -10.41 -5.71 13.07
N MET A 113 -9.41 -6.19 12.33
CA MET A 113 -8.49 -7.26 12.79
C MET A 113 -7.41 -6.76 13.75
N GLY A 114 -7.26 -5.45 13.96
CA GLY A 114 -6.21 -4.88 14.81
C GLY A 114 -4.84 -4.76 14.13
N ALA A 115 -4.84 -4.68 12.80
CA ALA A 115 -3.66 -4.30 12.03
C ALA A 115 -3.53 -2.78 11.95
N THR A 116 -2.31 -2.27 11.85
CA THR A 116 -2.05 -0.85 11.58
C THR A 116 -2.25 -0.56 10.10
N THR A 117 -2.99 0.50 9.76
CA THR A 117 -3.31 0.83 8.37
C THR A 117 -2.65 2.12 7.91
N ILE A 118 -1.99 2.06 6.74
CA ILE A 118 -1.43 3.22 6.03
C ILE A 118 -2.27 3.43 4.78
N GLY A 119 -2.92 4.59 4.66
CA GLY A 119 -3.71 4.95 3.47
C GLY A 119 -2.96 5.96 2.62
N ILE A 120 -2.62 5.60 1.37
CA ILE A 120 -1.90 6.47 0.43
C ILE A 120 -2.83 6.89 -0.69
N ALA A 121 -3.05 8.19 -0.85
CA ALA A 121 -3.88 8.73 -1.92
C ALA A 121 -3.39 10.09 -2.42
N ASN A 122 -3.83 10.46 -3.65
CA ASN A 122 -3.46 11.74 -4.26
C ASN A 122 -4.56 12.80 -4.13
N ASN A 123 -5.76 12.41 -3.66
CA ASN A 123 -6.88 13.32 -3.46
C ASN A 123 -7.20 13.50 -1.96
N PRO A 124 -7.25 14.76 -1.48
CA PRO A 124 -7.57 15.03 -0.08
C PRO A 124 -9.01 14.60 0.27
N GLY A 125 -9.23 14.21 1.52
CA GLY A 125 -10.55 13.85 2.03
C GLY A 125 -11.11 12.52 1.49
N SER A 126 -10.31 11.74 0.80
CA SER A 126 -10.70 10.43 0.26
C SER A 126 -10.85 9.36 1.37
N GLU A 127 -11.58 8.29 1.07
CA GLU A 127 -11.88 7.20 2.02
C GLU A 127 -10.63 6.59 2.64
N LEU A 128 -9.59 6.34 1.83
CA LEU A 128 -8.34 5.79 2.34
C LEU A 128 -7.64 6.71 3.33
N LEU A 129 -7.67 8.04 3.09
CA LEU A 129 -7.03 8.98 3.99
C LEU A 129 -7.82 9.16 5.29
N VAL A 130 -9.14 9.22 5.20
CA VAL A 130 -10.01 9.41 6.37
C VAL A 130 -10.07 8.14 7.23
N GLY A 131 -10.06 6.98 6.59
CA GLY A 131 -10.24 5.69 7.26
C GLY A 131 -8.97 5.09 7.85
N SER A 132 -7.78 5.43 7.34
CA SER A 132 -6.51 4.86 7.81
C SER A 132 -6.03 5.45 9.14
N ASP A 133 -5.17 4.70 9.84
CA ASP A 133 -4.50 5.19 11.05
C ASP A 133 -3.39 6.18 10.71
N ILE A 134 -2.73 5.97 9.57
CA ILE A 134 -1.66 6.84 9.05
C ILE A 134 -2.02 7.29 7.64
N PRO A 135 -2.63 8.48 7.48
CA PRO A 135 -2.93 9.03 6.17
C PRO A 135 -1.69 9.66 5.51
N VAL A 136 -1.41 9.24 4.28
CA VAL A 136 -0.33 9.79 3.44
C VAL A 136 -0.95 10.44 2.21
N LEU A 137 -1.16 11.75 2.29
CA LEU A 137 -1.63 12.54 1.16
C LEU A 137 -0.45 12.93 0.26
N LEU A 138 -0.55 12.59 -1.01
CA LEU A 138 0.43 12.92 -2.07
C LEU A 138 -0.23 13.84 -3.11
N PRO A 139 -0.38 15.13 -2.84
CA PRO A 139 -1.08 16.02 -3.77
C PRO A 139 -0.33 16.09 -5.11
N THR A 140 -1.01 15.76 -6.19
CA THR A 140 -0.51 15.88 -7.56
C THR A 140 -1.47 16.72 -8.39
N PRO A 141 -0.97 17.48 -9.39
CA PRO A 141 -1.85 18.14 -10.33
C PRO A 141 -2.66 17.13 -11.15
N PRO A 142 -3.75 17.56 -11.81
CA PRO A 142 -4.47 16.72 -12.75
C PRO A 142 -3.53 16.10 -13.79
N GLU A 143 -3.80 14.84 -14.14
CA GLU A 143 -2.96 14.13 -15.10
C GLU A 143 -3.02 14.75 -16.49
N VAL A 144 -1.90 14.80 -17.19
CA VAL A 144 -1.81 15.31 -18.57
C VAL A 144 -2.72 14.52 -19.52
N VAL A 145 -2.83 13.20 -19.27
CA VAL A 145 -3.82 12.35 -19.90
C VAL A 145 -4.89 12.03 -18.87
N ALA A 146 -6.09 12.56 -19.05
CA ALA A 146 -7.19 12.45 -18.09
C ALA A 146 -7.42 10.99 -17.67
N GLY A 147 -7.44 10.75 -16.37
CA GLY A 147 -7.65 9.41 -15.77
C GLY A 147 -6.42 8.48 -15.81
N SER A 148 -5.30 8.89 -16.41
CA SER A 148 -4.10 8.04 -16.50
C SER A 148 -3.21 8.17 -15.26
N THR A 149 -3.67 7.64 -14.15
CA THR A 149 -3.03 7.76 -12.82
C THR A 149 -1.65 7.05 -12.72
N ARG A 150 -1.24 6.33 -13.75
CA ARG A 150 0.12 5.77 -13.86
C ARG A 150 1.21 6.84 -14.02
N LEU A 151 0.86 8.08 -14.35
CA LEU A 151 1.77 9.19 -14.60
C LEU A 151 2.14 9.91 -13.30
N GLY A 152 1.56 11.07 -13.04
CA GLY A 152 1.89 11.91 -11.87
C GLY A 152 1.60 11.21 -10.54
N ALA A 153 0.37 10.71 -10.38
CA ALA A 153 -0.05 10.01 -9.16
C ALA A 153 0.80 8.77 -8.88
N GLY A 154 0.96 7.89 -9.87
CA GLY A 154 1.77 6.67 -9.72
C GLY A 154 3.24 6.97 -9.43
N THR A 155 3.81 8.05 -10.02
CA THR A 155 5.18 8.48 -9.73
C THR A 155 5.31 8.97 -8.29
N ALA A 156 4.36 9.77 -7.80
CA ALA A 156 4.36 10.21 -6.41
C ALA A 156 4.22 9.04 -5.43
N GLN A 157 3.35 8.07 -5.73
CA GLN A 157 3.19 6.84 -4.94
C GLN A 157 4.49 6.03 -4.88
N LYS A 158 5.17 5.85 -6.03
CA LYS A 158 6.47 5.17 -6.07
C LYS A 158 7.49 5.85 -5.17
N ILE A 159 7.62 7.17 -5.26
CA ILE A 159 8.57 7.94 -4.43
C ILE A 159 8.23 7.78 -2.94
N ALA A 160 6.95 7.87 -2.57
CA ALA A 160 6.50 7.73 -1.20
C ALA A 160 6.78 6.33 -0.64
N LEU A 161 6.47 5.28 -1.38
CA LEU A 161 6.75 3.90 -1.00
C LEU A 161 8.25 3.67 -0.80
N ASN A 162 9.08 4.04 -1.79
CA ASN A 162 10.52 3.88 -1.68
C ASN A 162 11.12 4.71 -0.53
N THR A 163 10.54 5.86 -0.21
CA THR A 163 10.96 6.66 0.95
C THR A 163 10.65 5.93 2.25
N MET A 164 9.43 5.41 2.40
CA MET A 164 9.02 4.67 3.61
C MET A 164 9.81 3.39 3.77
N SER A 165 9.95 2.57 2.72
CA SER A 165 10.67 1.29 2.77
C SER A 165 12.17 1.49 3.04
N THR A 166 12.80 2.53 2.45
CA THR A 166 14.19 2.86 2.74
C THR A 166 14.36 3.33 4.19
N TYR A 167 13.48 4.20 4.68
CA TYR A 167 13.56 4.66 6.06
C TYR A 167 13.26 3.54 7.06
N MET A 168 12.33 2.65 6.77
CA MET A 168 12.15 1.39 7.50
C MET A 168 13.46 0.59 7.56
N GLY A 169 14.13 0.39 6.43
CA GLY A 169 15.42 -0.31 6.37
C GLY A 169 16.50 0.33 7.24
N ILE A 170 16.56 1.68 7.29
CA ILE A 170 17.45 2.43 8.17
C ILE A 170 17.10 2.17 9.64
N LEU A 171 15.82 2.24 10.01
CA LEU A 171 15.36 1.99 11.38
C LEU A 171 15.67 0.56 11.86
N LEU A 172 15.63 -0.40 10.95
CA LEU A 172 15.97 -1.81 11.22
C LEU A 172 17.49 -2.06 11.27
N GLY A 173 18.31 -1.08 10.91
CA GLY A 173 19.77 -1.25 10.82
C GLY A 173 20.22 -2.08 9.61
N HIS A 174 19.38 -2.21 8.60
CA HIS A 174 19.64 -3.01 7.38
C HIS A 174 20.29 -2.19 6.25
N VAL A 175 20.56 -0.92 6.50
CA VAL A 175 21.23 -0.01 5.55
C VAL A 175 22.54 0.42 6.17
N MET A 176 23.64 0.30 5.39
CA MET A 176 24.99 0.76 5.81
C MET A 176 25.14 2.26 5.58
#